data_260fca63a390c382c9b040fbd0a40338
#
_entry.id   260fca63a390c382c9b040fbd0a40338
#
_cell.length_a   1.000
_cell.length_b   1.000
_cell.length_c   1.000
_cell.angle_alpha   90.00
_cell.angle_beta   90.00
_cell.angle_gamma   90.00
#
_symmetry.space_group_name_H-M   'P 1'
#
loop_
_entity.id
_entity.type
_entity.pdbx_description
1 polymer ?
#
loop_
_entity_poly.entity_id
_entity_poly.type
_entity_poly.pdbx_seq_one_letter_code
_entity_poly.pdbx_strand_id
1 'polypeptide(L)'
;LTQMAPTAPAAGQKAIADLLADESNTQAAAILSADPVMNSTLRTTCVATMLDAGHAPNALPQRAKGVVNCRIVPAMTTEATQAAIVGAIANPRIKVTLRKPHRPMAVPPPLDKRILDPAIKLAGEIFPGVPLVPTMSTGATDATMTALINIPTYGIPGIFYEADGGGVHGLNE
;
A
#
# COMPACT_ATOMS: atom_id res chain seq x y z
N LEU A 1 -12.08 -4.99 3.94
CA LEU A 1 -12.31 -6.36 3.43
C LEU A 1 -13.79 -6.74 3.48
N THR A 2 -14.48 -6.64 4.62
CA THR A 2 -15.89 -7.06 4.77
C THR A 2 -16.81 -6.52 3.69
N GLN A 3 -16.71 -5.22 3.36
CA GLN A 3 -17.54 -4.59 2.32
C GLN A 3 -17.11 -4.93 0.90
N MET A 4 -15.88 -5.40 0.71
CA MET A 4 -15.36 -5.85 -0.59
C MET A 4 -15.70 -7.32 -0.89
N ALA A 5 -15.97 -8.12 0.15
CA ALA A 5 -16.22 -9.55 -0.02
C ALA A 5 -17.32 -9.87 -1.05
N PRO A 6 -18.47 -9.18 -1.09
CA PRO A 6 -19.54 -9.50 -2.05
C PRO A 6 -19.15 -9.33 -3.53
N THR A 7 -18.15 -8.49 -3.83
CA THR A 7 -17.69 -8.21 -5.19
C THR A 7 -16.51 -9.08 -5.63
N ALA A 8 -15.90 -9.83 -4.69
CA ALA A 8 -14.78 -10.71 -4.99
C ALA A 8 -15.25 -12.04 -5.64
N PRO A 9 -14.41 -12.69 -6.45
CA PRO A 9 -14.65 -14.07 -6.88
C PRO A 9 -14.84 -15.03 -5.70
N ALA A 10 -15.54 -16.16 -5.88
CA ALA A 10 -15.90 -17.08 -4.78
C ALA A 10 -14.71 -17.51 -3.89
N ALA A 11 -13.57 -17.82 -4.50
CA ALA A 11 -12.34 -18.14 -3.75
C ALA A 11 -11.85 -16.96 -2.89
N GLY A 12 -11.95 -15.74 -3.42
CA GLY A 12 -11.62 -14.51 -2.71
C GLY A 12 -12.58 -14.22 -1.55
N GLN A 13 -13.89 -14.45 -1.75
CA GLN A 13 -14.90 -14.28 -0.68
C GLN A 13 -14.58 -15.17 0.51
N LYS A 14 -14.30 -16.45 0.25
CA LYS A 14 -13.91 -17.40 1.31
C LYS A 14 -12.62 -16.98 2.00
N ALA A 15 -11.59 -16.62 1.23
CA ALA A 15 -10.31 -16.18 1.79
C ALA A 15 -10.46 -14.91 2.65
N ILE A 16 -11.31 -13.94 2.24
CA ILE A 16 -11.63 -12.77 3.05
C ILE A 16 -12.29 -13.18 4.37
N ALA A 17 -13.28 -14.07 4.34
CA ALA A 17 -13.95 -14.54 5.53
C ALA A 17 -12.99 -15.26 6.49
N ASP A 18 -12.15 -16.15 5.95
CA ASP A 18 -11.17 -16.90 6.73
C ASP A 18 -10.12 -15.96 7.39
N LEU A 19 -9.66 -14.93 6.66
CA LEU A 19 -8.70 -13.96 7.18
C LEU A 19 -9.31 -13.02 8.23
N LEU A 20 -10.59 -12.67 8.08
CA LEU A 20 -11.31 -11.89 9.09
C LEU A 20 -11.58 -12.68 10.36
N ALA A 21 -11.73 -13.99 10.26
CA ALA A 21 -11.90 -14.88 11.40
C ALA A 21 -10.56 -15.16 12.12
N ASP A 22 -9.47 -15.25 11.36
CA ASP A 22 -8.12 -15.50 11.88
C ASP A 22 -7.09 -14.73 11.02
N GLU A 23 -6.61 -13.60 11.55
CA GLU A 23 -5.61 -12.75 10.88
C GLU A 23 -4.27 -13.45 10.63
N SER A 24 -4.00 -14.56 11.33
CA SER A 24 -2.80 -15.38 11.16
C SER A 24 -2.93 -16.46 10.07
N ASN A 25 -4.08 -16.56 9.40
CA ASN A 25 -4.36 -17.56 8.38
C ASN A 25 -3.51 -17.28 7.10
N THR A 26 -2.36 -17.96 7.05
CA THR A 26 -1.39 -17.79 5.95
C THR A 26 -1.93 -18.27 4.60
N GLN A 27 -2.81 -19.27 4.59
CA GLN A 27 -3.40 -19.79 3.35
C GLN A 27 -4.39 -18.77 2.76
N ALA A 28 -5.26 -18.21 3.58
CA ALA A 28 -6.17 -17.15 3.16
C ALA A 28 -5.41 -15.92 2.67
N ALA A 29 -4.38 -15.51 3.41
CA ALA A 29 -3.49 -14.42 3.03
C ALA A 29 -2.78 -14.70 1.69
N ALA A 30 -2.35 -15.92 1.42
CA ALA A 30 -1.70 -16.29 0.16
C ALA A 30 -2.67 -16.20 -1.03
N ILE A 31 -3.91 -16.67 -0.87
CA ILE A 31 -4.94 -16.56 -1.91
C ILE A 31 -5.19 -15.09 -2.28
N LEU A 32 -5.38 -14.22 -1.29
CA LEU A 32 -5.62 -12.79 -1.53
C LEU A 32 -4.37 -12.09 -2.09
N SER A 33 -3.19 -12.50 -1.67
CA SER A 33 -1.91 -11.92 -2.13
C SER A 33 -1.52 -12.34 -3.56
N ALA A 34 -2.24 -13.28 -4.18
CA ALA A 34 -2.06 -13.59 -5.60
C ALA A 34 -2.45 -12.41 -6.50
N ASP A 35 -3.36 -11.56 -6.04
CA ASP A 35 -3.66 -10.28 -6.66
C ASP A 35 -2.67 -9.20 -6.13
N PRO A 36 -1.89 -8.52 -7.00
CA PRO A 36 -0.91 -7.53 -6.58
C PRO A 36 -1.52 -6.34 -5.82
N VAL A 37 -2.74 -5.92 -6.17
CA VAL A 37 -3.45 -4.82 -5.52
C VAL A 37 -3.84 -5.23 -4.12
N MET A 38 -4.46 -6.40 -3.96
CA MET A 38 -4.80 -6.95 -2.65
C MET A 38 -3.55 -7.16 -1.78
N ASN A 39 -2.48 -7.72 -2.35
CA ASN A 39 -1.21 -7.89 -1.62
C ASN A 39 -0.68 -6.58 -1.06
N SER A 40 -0.72 -5.50 -1.85
CA SER A 40 -0.23 -4.18 -1.45
C SER A 40 -1.08 -3.50 -0.37
N THR A 41 -2.35 -3.89 -0.23
CA THR A 41 -3.25 -3.38 0.82
C THR A 41 -3.17 -4.19 2.13
N LEU A 42 -2.72 -5.44 2.07
CA LEU A 42 -2.67 -6.35 3.22
C LEU A 42 -1.40 -6.21 4.05
N ARG A 43 -0.32 -5.70 3.48
CA ARG A 43 0.99 -5.67 4.14
C ARG A 43 1.89 -4.56 3.65
N THR A 44 2.90 -4.23 4.45
CA THR A 44 4.04 -3.42 3.99
C THR A 44 4.77 -4.15 2.87
N THR A 45 4.98 -3.46 1.75
CA THR A 45 5.73 -3.98 0.61
C THR A 45 6.99 -3.15 0.40
N CYS A 46 8.09 -3.81 0.08
CA CYS A 46 9.39 -3.17 -0.13
C CYS A 46 10.02 -3.68 -1.43
N VAL A 47 10.62 -2.78 -2.20
CA VAL A 47 11.30 -3.10 -3.44
C VAL A 47 12.63 -2.35 -3.55
N ALA A 48 13.68 -3.04 -4.02
CA ALA A 48 14.95 -2.40 -4.36
C ALA A 48 14.78 -1.61 -5.65
N THR A 49 14.95 -0.29 -5.57
CA THR A 49 14.73 0.62 -6.70
C THR A 49 16.00 1.15 -7.33
N MET A 50 17.13 1.09 -6.61
CA MET A 50 18.42 1.55 -7.12
C MET A 50 19.56 0.69 -6.57
N LEU A 51 20.56 0.45 -7.38
CA LEU A 51 21.83 -0.15 -7.01
C LEU A 51 22.97 0.67 -7.58
N ASP A 52 24.02 0.84 -6.79
CA ASP A 52 25.22 1.57 -7.18
C ASP A 52 26.44 0.86 -6.59
N ALA A 53 27.46 0.59 -7.43
CA ALA A 53 28.69 -0.05 -7.00
C ALA A 53 29.81 0.19 -8.02
N GLY A 54 31.04 0.24 -7.50
CA GLY A 54 32.23 0.42 -8.34
C GLY A 54 32.51 1.89 -8.68
N HIS A 55 33.69 2.13 -9.25
CA HIS A 55 34.13 3.46 -9.65
C HIS A 55 35.07 3.43 -10.87
N ALA A 56 35.56 2.24 -11.26
CA ALA A 56 36.41 2.06 -12.43
C ALA A 56 36.32 0.64 -12.99
N PRO A 57 36.48 0.44 -14.29
CA PRO A 57 36.33 -0.89 -14.93
C PRO A 57 37.40 -1.91 -14.55
N ASN A 58 38.52 -1.45 -14.02
CA ASN A 58 39.67 -2.26 -13.64
C ASN A 58 39.90 -2.32 -12.12
N ALA A 59 38.94 -1.87 -11.31
CA ALA A 59 39.03 -1.86 -9.84
C ALA A 59 37.87 -2.59 -9.19
N LEU A 60 38.14 -3.41 -8.19
CA LEU A 60 37.12 -4.08 -7.40
C LEU A 60 36.31 -3.03 -6.60
N PRO A 61 34.98 -3.15 -6.58
CA PRO A 61 34.13 -2.27 -5.80
C PRO A 61 34.44 -2.39 -4.29
N GLN A 62 34.78 -1.28 -3.66
CA GLN A 62 34.97 -1.23 -2.20
C GLN A 62 33.67 -0.95 -1.46
N ARG A 63 32.64 -0.47 -2.18
CA ARG A 63 31.33 -0.13 -1.64
C ARG A 63 30.23 -0.48 -2.65
N ALA A 64 29.16 -1.03 -2.14
CA ALA A 64 27.89 -1.12 -2.85
C ALA A 64 26.80 -0.45 -2.03
N LYS A 65 25.84 0.19 -2.70
CA LYS A 65 24.70 0.88 -2.11
C LYS A 65 23.43 0.47 -2.83
N GLY A 66 22.43 0.04 -2.06
CA GLY A 66 21.07 -0.19 -2.53
C GLY A 66 20.12 0.84 -1.93
N VAL A 67 19.09 1.20 -2.68
CA VAL A 67 17.94 1.96 -2.17
C VAL A 67 16.73 1.05 -2.21
N VAL A 68 16.10 0.89 -1.06
CA VAL A 68 14.85 0.12 -0.92
C VAL A 68 13.73 1.11 -0.64
N ASN A 69 12.71 1.12 -1.49
CA ASN A 69 11.49 1.89 -1.28
C ASN A 69 10.44 0.98 -0.63
N CYS A 70 9.85 1.43 0.47
CA CYS A 70 8.80 0.68 1.17
C CYS A 70 7.50 1.48 1.17
N ARG A 71 6.39 0.77 0.90
CA ARG A 71 5.02 1.21 1.11
C ARG A 71 4.56 0.62 2.43
N ILE A 72 4.50 1.46 3.45
CA ILE A 72 4.29 1.01 4.82
C ILE A 72 2.80 1.13 5.15
N VAL A 73 2.19 0.02 5.61
CA VAL A 73 0.79 0.05 6.09
C VAL A 73 0.67 0.94 7.33
N PRO A 74 -0.48 1.61 7.54
CA PRO A 74 -0.65 2.57 8.65
C PRO A 74 -0.41 2.00 10.06
N ALA A 75 -0.55 0.67 10.22
CA ALA A 75 -0.32 -0.01 11.51
C ALA A 75 1.16 -0.26 11.84
N MET A 76 2.09 0.01 10.90
CA MET A 76 3.52 -0.29 11.05
C MET A 76 4.35 0.98 11.09
N THR A 77 5.37 1.04 11.95
CA THR A 77 6.28 2.19 12.04
C THR A 77 7.45 2.07 11.07
N THR A 78 8.11 3.19 10.82
CA THR A 78 9.35 3.24 10.04
C THR A 78 10.46 2.40 10.67
N GLU A 79 10.57 2.46 11.99
CA GLU A 79 11.57 1.73 12.79
C GLU A 79 11.32 0.22 12.74
N ALA A 80 10.06 -0.21 12.86
CA ALA A 80 9.68 -1.61 12.73
C ALA A 80 9.96 -2.13 11.32
N THR A 81 9.70 -1.31 10.29
CA THR A 81 10.02 -1.65 8.90
C THR A 81 11.53 -1.78 8.69
N GLN A 82 12.32 -0.84 9.24
CA GLN A 82 13.79 -0.93 9.18
C GLN A 82 14.30 -2.19 9.87
N ALA A 83 13.78 -2.52 11.05
CA ALA A 83 14.15 -3.74 11.78
C ALA A 83 13.82 -5.01 10.98
N ALA A 84 12.66 -5.06 10.34
CA ALA A 84 12.27 -6.17 9.47
C ALA A 84 13.23 -6.34 8.27
N ILE A 85 13.65 -5.24 7.64
CA ILE A 85 14.64 -5.27 6.55
C ILE A 85 16.00 -5.79 7.05
N VAL A 86 16.46 -5.31 8.21
CA VAL A 86 17.70 -5.79 8.83
C VAL A 86 17.62 -7.29 9.11
N GLY A 87 16.49 -7.77 9.67
CA GLY A 87 16.24 -9.19 9.91
C GLY A 87 16.23 -10.02 8.64
N ALA A 88 15.59 -9.53 7.58
CA ALA A 88 15.54 -10.23 6.29
C ALA A 88 16.91 -10.31 5.60
N ILE A 89 17.74 -9.27 5.71
CA ILE A 89 19.10 -9.24 5.18
C ILE A 89 20.02 -10.21 5.95
N ALA A 90 19.83 -10.32 7.27
CA ALA A 90 20.56 -11.22 8.17
C ALA A 90 22.10 -11.15 8.01
N ASN A 91 22.65 -10.00 7.64
CA ASN A 91 24.10 -9.82 7.43
C ASN A 91 24.60 -8.56 8.18
N PRO A 92 25.38 -8.71 9.25
CA PRO A 92 25.86 -7.59 10.08
C PRO A 92 26.81 -6.63 9.35
N ARG A 93 27.37 -7.02 8.22
CA ARG A 93 28.23 -6.15 7.40
C ARG A 93 27.42 -5.14 6.56
N ILE A 94 26.11 -5.33 6.45
CA ILE A 94 25.23 -4.45 5.67
C ILE A 94 24.57 -3.48 6.64
N LYS A 95 24.86 -2.20 6.48
CA LYS A 95 24.27 -1.13 7.29
C LYS A 95 22.98 -0.65 6.59
N VAL A 96 21.85 -0.80 7.25
CA VAL A 96 20.56 -0.26 6.83
C VAL A 96 20.31 1.08 7.52
N THR A 97 20.05 2.12 6.74
CA THR A 97 19.78 3.47 7.28
C THR A 97 18.57 4.08 6.61
N LEU A 98 17.77 4.80 7.40
CA LEU A 98 16.66 5.58 6.85
C LEU A 98 17.22 6.79 6.06
N ARG A 99 16.79 6.91 4.80
CA ARG A 99 17.14 8.06 3.96
C ARG A 99 16.32 9.28 4.37
N LYS A 100 17.00 10.39 4.59
CA LYS A 100 16.36 11.68 4.91
C LYS A 100 16.51 12.66 3.73
N PRO A 101 15.56 13.58 3.49
CA PRO A 101 14.24 13.61 4.12
C PRO A 101 13.38 12.42 3.66
N HIS A 102 12.45 11.99 4.49
CA HIS A 102 11.44 10.98 4.13
C HIS A 102 10.04 11.57 4.30
N ARG A 103 9.08 11.01 3.60
CA ARG A 103 7.67 11.41 3.78
C ARG A 103 7.17 11.02 5.16
N PRO A 104 6.27 11.81 5.78
CA PRO A 104 5.63 11.42 7.02
C PRO A 104 4.87 10.10 6.87
N MET A 105 4.65 9.43 8.00
CA MET A 105 3.76 8.26 8.03
C MET A 105 2.34 8.66 7.66
N ALA A 106 1.68 7.81 6.90
CA ALA A 106 0.28 8.00 6.59
C ALA A 106 -0.58 7.82 7.86
N VAL A 107 -1.43 8.80 8.14
CA VAL A 107 -2.44 8.72 9.19
C VAL A 107 -3.80 8.63 8.52
N PRO A 108 -4.52 7.50 8.66
CA PRO A 108 -5.85 7.38 8.08
C PRO A 108 -6.77 8.46 8.66
N PRO A 109 -7.48 9.24 7.83
CA PRO A 109 -8.46 10.21 8.34
C PRO A 109 -9.65 9.46 8.95
N PRO A 110 -10.33 10.06 9.96
CA PRO A 110 -11.55 9.48 10.51
C PRO A 110 -12.64 9.42 9.42
N LEU A 111 -13.48 8.40 9.46
CA LEU A 111 -14.63 8.29 8.55
C LEU A 111 -15.75 9.28 8.98
N ASP A 112 -15.54 10.57 8.73
CA ASP A 112 -16.45 11.63 9.13
C ASP A 112 -17.71 11.66 8.25
N LYS A 113 -18.87 11.38 8.85
CA LYS A 113 -20.16 11.35 8.17
C LYS A 113 -20.51 12.68 7.49
N ARG A 114 -20.10 13.82 8.05
CA ARG A 114 -20.36 15.15 7.45
C ARG A 114 -19.73 15.27 6.07
N ILE A 115 -18.66 14.54 5.80
CA ILE A 115 -17.94 14.53 4.52
C ILE A 115 -18.39 13.34 3.67
N LEU A 116 -18.53 12.17 4.29
CA LEU A 116 -18.79 10.93 3.56
C LEU A 116 -20.27 10.77 3.17
N ASP A 117 -21.23 11.18 4.00
CA ASP A 117 -22.64 11.00 3.70
C ASP A 117 -23.08 11.73 2.42
N PRO A 118 -22.64 12.98 2.13
CA PRO A 118 -22.90 13.62 0.84
C PRO A 118 -22.30 12.84 -0.35
N ALA A 119 -21.08 12.31 -0.19
CA ALA A 119 -20.43 11.51 -1.23
C ALA A 119 -21.14 10.19 -1.48
N ILE A 120 -21.57 9.50 -0.41
CA ILE A 120 -22.33 8.25 -0.49
C ILE A 120 -23.68 8.50 -1.18
N LYS A 121 -24.37 9.58 -0.81
CA LYS A 121 -25.65 9.96 -1.42
C LYS A 121 -25.48 10.20 -2.92
N LEU A 122 -24.53 11.03 -3.31
CA LEU A 122 -24.27 11.36 -4.71
C LEU A 122 -23.84 10.12 -5.51
N ALA A 123 -22.99 9.29 -4.95
CA ALA A 123 -22.59 8.01 -5.59
C ALA A 123 -23.80 7.09 -5.81
N GLY A 124 -24.71 7.01 -4.84
CA GLY A 124 -25.94 6.22 -4.98
C GLY A 124 -26.91 6.75 -6.03
N GLU A 125 -26.95 8.08 -6.23
CA GLU A 125 -27.77 8.72 -7.29
C GLU A 125 -27.18 8.44 -8.69
N ILE A 126 -25.85 8.51 -8.83
CA ILE A 126 -25.17 8.33 -10.12
C ILE A 126 -25.00 6.83 -10.45
N PHE A 127 -24.76 5.99 -9.44
CA PHE A 127 -24.49 4.55 -9.59
C PHE A 127 -25.42 3.73 -8.68
N PRO A 128 -26.71 3.60 -9.02
CA PRO A 128 -27.65 2.87 -8.17
C PRO A 128 -27.21 1.43 -7.91
N GLY A 129 -27.21 1.02 -6.63
CA GLY A 129 -26.86 -0.33 -6.23
C GLY A 129 -25.34 -0.59 -6.09
N VAL A 130 -24.48 0.39 -6.40
CA VAL A 130 -23.02 0.28 -6.21
C VAL A 130 -22.63 0.89 -4.86
N PRO A 131 -22.04 0.11 -3.92
CA PRO A 131 -21.64 0.63 -2.63
C PRO A 131 -20.38 1.49 -2.75
N LEU A 132 -20.32 2.60 -2.02
CA LEU A 132 -19.07 3.34 -1.78
C LEU A 132 -18.31 2.67 -0.64
N VAL A 133 -17.17 2.09 -0.97
CA VAL A 133 -16.35 1.33 -0.01
C VAL A 133 -15.06 2.10 0.31
N PRO A 134 -14.79 2.44 1.59
CA PRO A 134 -13.52 3.02 1.97
C PRO A 134 -12.37 2.03 1.72
N THR A 135 -11.37 2.48 0.98
CA THR A 135 -10.18 1.68 0.67
C THR A 135 -8.91 2.45 1.03
N MET A 136 -7.80 1.75 1.16
CA MET A 136 -6.49 2.34 1.32
C MET A 136 -5.82 2.45 -0.06
N SER A 137 -5.42 3.66 -0.43
CA SER A 137 -4.54 3.85 -1.59
C SER A 137 -3.13 3.36 -1.26
N THR A 138 -2.54 2.59 -2.17
CA THR A 138 -1.15 2.14 -2.07
C THR A 138 -0.16 3.14 -2.69
N GLY A 139 -0.67 4.16 -3.36
CA GLY A 139 0.09 5.27 -3.92
C GLY A 139 0.48 6.32 -2.87
N ALA A 140 1.41 7.21 -3.24
CA ALA A 140 1.71 8.39 -2.44
C ALA A 140 0.71 9.51 -2.76
N THR A 141 0.28 10.24 -1.73
CA THR A 141 -0.66 11.36 -1.86
C THR A 141 -0.25 12.50 -0.92
N ASP A 142 -0.69 13.71 -1.23
CA ASP A 142 -0.46 14.89 -0.39
C ASP A 142 -1.24 14.84 0.93
N ALA A 143 -2.16 13.89 1.09
CA ALA A 143 -2.84 13.62 2.36
C ALA A 143 -1.87 13.37 3.53
N THR A 144 -0.67 12.85 3.26
CA THR A 144 0.38 12.70 4.28
C THR A 144 0.92 14.05 4.79
N MET A 145 0.89 15.08 3.95
CA MET A 145 1.32 16.43 4.33
C MET A 145 0.22 17.19 5.06
N THR A 146 -1.03 17.09 4.59
CA THR A 146 -2.17 17.75 5.25
C THR A 146 -2.45 17.15 6.63
N ALA A 147 -2.16 15.86 6.82
CA ALA A 147 -2.25 15.21 8.14
C ALA A 147 -1.31 15.84 9.18
N LEU A 148 -0.14 16.37 8.80
CA LEU A 148 0.78 17.06 9.72
C LEU A 148 0.19 18.33 10.34
N ILE A 149 -0.77 18.94 9.68
CA ILE A 149 -1.48 20.13 10.14
C ILE A 149 -2.91 19.81 10.55
N ASN A 150 -3.20 18.54 10.84
CA ASN A 150 -4.49 18.03 11.29
C ASN A 150 -5.66 18.31 10.32
N ILE A 151 -5.40 18.37 9.02
CA ILE A 151 -6.43 18.46 7.98
C ILE A 151 -6.68 17.05 7.43
N PRO A 152 -7.84 16.43 7.73
CA PRO A 152 -8.20 15.15 7.17
C PRO A 152 -8.45 15.28 5.66
N THR A 153 -7.85 14.41 4.87
CA THR A 153 -7.94 14.44 3.42
C THR A 153 -8.45 13.10 2.90
N TYR A 154 -9.47 13.15 2.04
CA TYR A 154 -10.13 11.99 1.47
C TYR A 154 -9.95 11.98 -0.04
N GLY A 155 -9.58 10.84 -0.61
CA GLY A 155 -9.62 10.61 -2.04
C GLY A 155 -10.98 10.04 -2.42
N ILE A 156 -11.78 10.81 -3.16
CA ILE A 156 -13.06 10.35 -3.70
C ILE A 156 -12.91 10.33 -5.23
N PRO A 157 -12.59 9.17 -5.83
CA PRO A 157 -12.44 9.08 -7.28
C PRO A 157 -13.81 9.21 -7.96
N GLY A 158 -13.87 10.05 -9.00
CA GLY A 158 -15.04 10.15 -9.89
C GLY A 158 -14.79 9.51 -11.26
N ILE A 159 -13.82 8.60 -11.35
CA ILE A 159 -13.40 7.96 -12.58
C ILE A 159 -13.53 6.45 -12.49
N PHE A 160 -13.86 5.83 -13.61
CA PHE A 160 -13.82 4.38 -13.79
C PHE A 160 -12.50 3.98 -14.42
N TYR A 161 -12.04 2.81 -14.03
CA TYR A 161 -10.92 2.14 -14.68
C TYR A 161 -11.44 0.92 -15.45
N GLU A 162 -10.83 0.64 -16.59
CA GLU A 162 -11.05 -0.62 -17.29
C GLU A 162 -10.61 -1.81 -16.42
N ALA A 163 -11.12 -2.99 -16.70
CA ALA A 163 -10.86 -4.19 -15.91
C ALA A 163 -9.37 -4.57 -15.88
N ASP A 164 -8.59 -4.14 -16.86
CA ASP A 164 -7.14 -4.33 -16.96
C ASP A 164 -6.32 -3.31 -16.15
N GLY A 165 -6.99 -2.42 -15.39
CA GLY A 165 -6.37 -1.39 -14.58
C GLY A 165 -6.01 -0.11 -15.33
N GLY A 166 -6.43 0.03 -16.61
CA GLY A 166 -6.27 1.26 -17.40
C GLY A 166 -4.84 1.63 -17.73
N GLY A 167 -3.88 0.71 -17.55
CA GLY A 167 -2.49 0.89 -17.95
C GLY A 167 -1.67 1.88 -17.11
N VAL A 168 -2.19 2.36 -15.96
CA VAL A 168 -1.47 3.31 -15.08
C VAL A 168 -0.11 2.75 -14.69
N HIS A 169 0.95 3.51 -14.97
CA HIS A 169 2.35 3.08 -14.86
C HIS A 169 2.73 1.87 -15.74
N GLY A 170 1.92 1.59 -16.76
CA GLY A 170 2.17 0.55 -17.75
C GLY A 170 2.90 1.07 -18.98
N LEU A 171 3.11 0.18 -19.96
CA LEU A 171 3.81 0.52 -21.20
C LEU A 171 3.00 1.47 -22.11
N ASN A 172 1.69 1.54 -21.93
CA ASN A 172 0.74 2.31 -22.76
C ASN A 172 0.00 3.38 -21.92
N GLU A 173 0.65 3.92 -20.91
CA GLU A 173 0.11 5.02 -20.09
C GLU A 173 -0.01 6.32 -20.91
#